data_236e700ed56e9261a17ce84ef91a6a98
#
_entry.id   236e700ed56e9261a17ce84ef91a6a98
#
_cell.length_a   1.000
_cell.length_b   1.000
_cell.length_c   1.000
_cell.angle_alpha   90.00
_cell.angle_beta   90.00
_cell.angle_gamma   90.00
#
_symmetry.space_group_name_H-M   'P 1'
#
loop_
_entity.id
_entity.type
_entity.pdbx_description
1 polymer ?
#
loop_
_entity_poly.entity_id
_entity_poly.type
_entity_poly.pdbx_seq_one_letter_code
_entity_poly.pdbx_strand_id
1 'polypeptide(L)'
;MNKFGLLLCFLLAFNYSQAALPEIDIGQIYDYIVVVIKGMTDGDNYKCVNTLTKNKETIVNEIKAAIQEIKNGADIKSTLISHGMKLMTVDGLMTNCKLMDLVMNYSKYLKATYFQQVGYNLVQHSTEIEALIQEIIKSNIEGKLLAVGKIIKIVTGLTVS
;
A
#
# COMPACT_ATOMS: atom_id res chain seq x y z
N MET A 1 8.39 -9.19 7.73
CA MET A 1 7.20 -9.28 6.85
C MET A 1 7.23 -8.04 5.97
N ASN A 2 7.45 -8.20 4.65
CA ASN A 2 7.54 -7.07 3.72
C ASN A 2 6.21 -6.32 3.68
N LYS A 3 6.22 -4.98 3.63
CA LYS A 3 5.00 -4.16 3.52
C LYS A 3 4.20 -4.48 2.24
N PHE A 4 4.86 -4.93 1.20
CA PHE A 4 4.21 -5.53 0.03
C PHE A 4 3.57 -6.89 0.39
N GLY A 5 4.26 -7.69 1.22
CA GLY A 5 3.70 -8.90 1.81
C GLY A 5 2.53 -8.59 2.75
N LEU A 6 2.55 -7.47 3.47
CA LEU A 6 1.46 -7.06 4.36
C LEU A 6 0.23 -6.59 3.55
N LEU A 7 0.43 -5.87 2.45
CA LEU A 7 -0.64 -5.49 1.53
C LEU A 7 -1.24 -6.71 0.85
N LEU A 8 -0.38 -7.63 0.41
CA LEU A 8 -0.82 -8.89 -0.22
C LEU A 8 -1.42 -9.85 0.81
N CYS A 9 -0.89 -9.93 2.06
CA CYS A 9 -1.50 -10.68 3.16
C CYS A 9 -2.84 -10.07 3.59
N PHE A 10 -3.00 -8.74 3.54
CA PHE A 10 -4.28 -8.09 3.79
C PHE A 10 -5.31 -8.47 2.72
N LEU A 11 -4.90 -8.46 1.44
CA LEU A 11 -5.73 -8.90 0.32
C LEU A 11 -6.07 -10.41 0.39
N LEU A 12 -5.14 -11.24 0.88
CA LEU A 12 -5.35 -12.69 1.03
C LEU A 12 -6.18 -13.02 2.27
N ALA A 13 -6.02 -12.32 3.40
CA ALA A 13 -6.82 -12.52 4.61
C ALA A 13 -8.31 -12.23 4.37
N PHE A 14 -8.64 -11.26 3.53
CA PHE A 14 -10.03 -10.99 3.11
C PHE A 14 -10.64 -12.14 2.29
N ASN A 15 -9.83 -12.94 1.59
CA ASN A 15 -10.32 -14.04 0.77
C ASN A 15 -10.44 -15.38 1.53
N TYR A 16 -9.96 -15.50 2.78
CA TYR A 16 -9.90 -16.77 3.50
C TYR A 16 -11.17 -17.07 4.33
N SER A 17 -12.10 -16.15 4.48
CA SER A 17 -13.39 -16.46 5.08
C SER A 17 -14.34 -16.99 4.00
N GLN A 18 -14.60 -18.28 4.01
CA GLN A 18 -15.50 -18.98 3.07
C GLN A 18 -17.00 -18.64 3.21
N ALA A 19 -17.35 -17.55 3.87
CA ALA A 19 -18.68 -16.97 3.76
C ALA A 19 -18.71 -16.18 2.47
N ALA A 20 -19.73 -16.35 1.62
CA ALA A 20 -19.92 -15.67 0.33
C ALA A 20 -19.68 -14.16 0.44
N LEU A 21 -18.41 -13.76 0.37
CA LEU A 21 -18.05 -12.36 0.24
C LEU A 21 -18.42 -11.90 -1.17
N PRO A 22 -18.99 -10.71 -1.32
CA PRO A 22 -19.22 -10.15 -2.63
C PRO A 22 -17.92 -10.18 -3.44
N GLU A 23 -18.01 -10.47 -4.72
CA GLU A 23 -16.86 -10.55 -5.62
C GLU A 23 -16.03 -9.28 -5.49
N ILE A 24 -14.85 -9.40 -4.86
CA ILE A 24 -14.01 -8.25 -4.55
C ILE A 24 -13.42 -7.74 -5.86
N ASP A 25 -13.79 -6.54 -6.27
CA ASP A 25 -13.18 -5.89 -7.43
C ASP A 25 -11.77 -5.42 -7.08
N ILE A 26 -10.79 -6.22 -7.52
CA ILE A 26 -9.35 -5.93 -7.35
C ILE A 26 -8.98 -4.59 -7.99
N GLY A 27 -9.63 -4.21 -9.10
CA GLY A 27 -9.43 -2.91 -9.73
C GLY A 27 -9.85 -1.75 -8.84
N GLN A 28 -10.96 -1.89 -8.13
CA GLN A 28 -11.45 -0.89 -7.19
C GLN A 28 -10.55 -0.79 -5.95
N ILE A 29 -10.11 -1.93 -5.40
CA ILE A 29 -9.15 -1.94 -4.29
C ILE A 29 -7.86 -1.25 -4.70
N TYR A 30 -7.38 -1.53 -5.91
CA TYR A 30 -6.18 -0.88 -6.44
C TYR A 30 -6.34 0.65 -6.47
N ASP A 31 -7.47 1.16 -6.96
CA ASP A 31 -7.74 2.60 -6.97
C ASP A 31 -7.71 3.20 -5.56
N TYR A 32 -8.29 2.52 -4.58
CA TYR A 32 -8.24 2.95 -3.18
C TYR A 32 -6.81 3.01 -2.64
N ILE A 33 -5.98 2.01 -2.96
CA ILE A 33 -4.56 2.00 -2.59
C ILE A 33 -3.81 3.18 -3.21
N VAL A 34 -4.07 3.47 -4.50
CA VAL A 34 -3.45 4.62 -5.19
C VAL A 34 -3.81 5.94 -4.52
N VAL A 35 -5.06 6.10 -4.07
CA VAL A 35 -5.49 7.30 -3.32
C VAL A 35 -4.79 7.39 -1.95
N VAL A 36 -4.64 6.28 -1.23
CA VAL A 36 -3.86 6.26 0.03
C VAL A 36 -2.40 6.65 -0.23
N ILE A 37 -1.78 6.10 -1.26
CA ILE A 37 -0.40 6.44 -1.66
C ILE A 37 -0.30 7.93 -2.00
N LYS A 38 -1.28 8.50 -2.69
CA LYS A 38 -1.36 9.95 -2.96
C LYS A 38 -1.33 10.77 -1.67
N GLY A 39 -2.05 10.33 -0.63
CA GLY A 39 -2.00 10.96 0.70
C GLY A 39 -0.62 10.86 1.38
N MET A 40 0.21 9.88 1.01
CA MET A 40 1.56 9.70 1.55
C MET A 40 2.63 10.48 0.77
N THR A 41 2.30 11.16 -0.32
CA THR A 41 3.28 11.93 -1.11
C THR A 41 3.72 13.21 -0.41
N ASP A 42 4.93 13.67 -0.73
CA ASP A 42 5.43 14.97 -0.29
C ASP A 42 5.10 16.04 -1.32
N GLY A 43 4.32 17.03 -0.90
CA GLY A 43 3.91 18.14 -1.78
C GLY A 43 3.22 17.63 -3.05
N ASP A 44 3.59 18.21 -4.19
CA ASP A 44 3.00 17.89 -5.50
C ASP A 44 3.81 16.83 -6.29
N ASN A 45 4.66 16.05 -5.63
CA ASN A 45 5.48 15.05 -6.30
C ASN A 45 4.70 13.73 -6.53
N TYR A 46 3.82 13.73 -7.50
CA TYR A 46 2.96 12.58 -7.83
C TYR A 46 3.59 11.57 -8.79
N LYS A 47 4.92 11.49 -8.92
CA LYS A 47 5.58 10.56 -9.85
C LYS A 47 5.17 9.10 -9.63
N CYS A 48 5.13 8.65 -8.39
CA CYS A 48 4.66 7.30 -8.06
C CYS A 48 3.19 7.12 -8.40
N VAL A 49 2.32 8.05 -7.98
CA VAL A 49 0.87 8.00 -8.25
C VAL A 49 0.60 7.94 -9.76
N ASN A 50 1.29 8.78 -10.54
CA ASN A 50 1.18 8.80 -11.99
C ASN A 50 1.66 7.48 -12.62
N THR A 51 2.75 6.91 -12.10
CA THR A 51 3.25 5.61 -12.54
C THR A 51 2.26 4.49 -12.25
N LEU A 52 1.70 4.45 -11.05
CA LEU A 52 0.67 3.49 -10.67
C LEU A 52 -0.58 3.64 -11.54
N THR A 53 -1.06 4.85 -11.75
CA THR A 53 -2.22 5.13 -12.60
C THR A 53 -2.00 4.69 -14.04
N LYS A 54 -0.83 5.04 -14.62
CA LYS A 54 -0.46 4.66 -16.00
C LYS A 54 -0.39 3.14 -16.19
N ASN A 55 0.11 2.42 -15.20
CA ASN A 55 0.34 0.97 -15.29
C ASN A 55 -0.76 0.14 -14.58
N LYS A 56 -1.91 0.74 -14.26
CA LYS A 56 -2.99 0.10 -13.50
C LYS A 56 -3.37 -1.27 -14.07
N GLU A 57 -3.64 -1.34 -15.36
CA GLU A 57 -4.10 -2.57 -16.01
C GLU A 57 -3.06 -3.70 -15.86
N THR A 58 -1.81 -3.41 -16.15
CA THR A 58 -0.71 -4.38 -16.01
C THR A 58 -0.58 -4.88 -14.58
N ILE A 59 -0.60 -3.98 -13.60
CA ILE A 59 -0.44 -4.32 -12.19
C ILE A 59 -1.64 -5.12 -11.69
N VAL A 60 -2.86 -4.68 -11.99
CA VAL A 60 -4.09 -5.37 -11.58
C VAL A 60 -4.18 -6.77 -12.20
N ASN A 61 -3.83 -6.93 -13.47
CA ASN A 61 -3.84 -8.23 -14.13
C ASN A 61 -2.81 -9.18 -13.52
N GLU A 62 -1.61 -8.69 -13.17
CA GLU A 62 -0.59 -9.51 -12.52
C GLU A 62 -1.03 -9.94 -11.10
N ILE A 63 -1.70 -9.06 -10.34
CA ILE A 63 -2.28 -9.41 -9.04
C ILE A 63 -3.39 -10.46 -9.19
N LYS A 64 -4.28 -10.30 -10.16
CA LYS A 64 -5.35 -11.27 -10.45
C LYS A 64 -4.78 -12.64 -10.83
N ALA A 65 -3.75 -12.67 -11.66
CA ALA A 65 -3.06 -13.89 -12.05
C ALA A 65 -2.46 -14.61 -10.84
N ALA A 66 -1.75 -13.88 -9.97
CA ALA A 66 -1.19 -14.45 -8.74
C ALA A 66 -2.27 -15.06 -7.83
N ILE A 67 -3.38 -14.35 -7.63
CA ILE A 67 -4.51 -14.83 -6.83
C ILE A 67 -5.11 -16.11 -7.46
N GLN A 68 -5.26 -16.13 -8.78
CA GLN A 68 -5.82 -17.29 -9.49
C GLN A 68 -4.90 -18.52 -9.38
N GLU A 69 -3.59 -18.35 -9.52
CA GLU A 69 -2.62 -19.42 -9.34
C GLU A 69 -2.68 -20.01 -7.94
N ILE A 70 -2.75 -19.15 -6.89
CA ILE A 70 -2.89 -19.60 -5.50
C ILE A 70 -4.21 -20.33 -5.28
N LYS A 71 -5.32 -19.84 -5.83
CA LYS A 71 -6.63 -20.52 -5.76
C LYS A 71 -6.60 -21.90 -6.44
N ASN A 72 -5.79 -22.06 -7.47
CA ASN A 72 -5.59 -23.32 -8.18
C ASN A 72 -4.58 -24.27 -7.48
N GLY A 73 -4.11 -23.92 -6.28
CA GLY A 73 -3.25 -24.77 -5.44
C GLY A 73 -1.75 -24.55 -5.66
N ALA A 74 -1.33 -23.47 -6.35
CA ALA A 74 0.08 -23.14 -6.45
C ALA A 74 0.65 -22.71 -5.07
N ASP A 75 1.95 -22.95 -4.89
CA ASP A 75 2.65 -22.53 -3.66
C ASP A 75 2.65 -21.01 -3.52
N ILE A 76 2.13 -20.52 -2.41
CA ILE A 76 1.94 -19.09 -2.14
C ILE A 76 3.25 -18.33 -2.25
N LYS A 77 4.34 -18.87 -1.66
CA LYS A 77 5.63 -18.16 -1.61
C LYS A 77 6.24 -18.03 -3.00
N SER A 78 6.27 -19.11 -3.77
CA SER A 78 6.83 -19.09 -5.12
C SER A 78 6.01 -18.22 -6.06
N THR A 79 4.69 -18.26 -5.98
CA THR A 79 3.77 -17.42 -6.74
C THR A 79 4.00 -15.94 -6.43
N LEU A 80 4.06 -15.57 -5.15
CA LEU A 80 4.31 -14.18 -4.74
C LEU A 80 5.68 -13.65 -5.20
N ILE A 81 6.72 -14.49 -5.14
CA ILE A 81 8.05 -14.10 -5.64
C ILE A 81 8.00 -13.91 -7.15
N SER A 82 7.44 -14.85 -7.91
CA SER A 82 7.37 -14.79 -9.37
C SER A 82 6.62 -13.54 -9.85
N HIS A 83 5.41 -13.32 -9.37
CA HIS A 83 4.60 -12.15 -9.73
C HIS A 83 5.18 -10.85 -9.20
N GLY A 84 5.78 -10.85 -8.01
CA GLY A 84 6.53 -9.71 -7.47
C GLY A 84 7.70 -9.30 -8.36
N MET A 85 8.47 -10.27 -8.88
CA MET A 85 9.56 -9.98 -9.83
C MET A 85 9.04 -9.38 -11.14
N LYS A 86 7.93 -9.87 -11.68
CA LYS A 86 7.30 -9.27 -12.87
C LYS A 86 6.85 -7.83 -12.60
N LEU A 87 6.25 -7.55 -11.44
CA LEU A 87 5.88 -6.20 -11.06
C LEU A 87 7.09 -5.26 -10.95
N MET A 88 8.26 -5.76 -10.53
CA MET A 88 9.50 -4.97 -10.52
C MET A 88 9.96 -4.53 -11.91
N THR A 89 9.55 -5.22 -12.97
CA THR A 89 9.87 -4.84 -14.37
C THR A 89 8.93 -3.78 -14.94
N VAL A 90 7.86 -3.43 -14.23
CA VAL A 90 6.93 -2.37 -14.66
C VAL A 90 7.65 -1.03 -14.68
N ASP A 91 7.59 -0.35 -15.84
CA ASP A 91 8.31 0.90 -16.10
C ASP A 91 8.02 1.97 -15.04
N GLY A 92 9.08 2.48 -14.43
CA GLY A 92 9.05 3.52 -13.42
C GLY A 92 8.58 3.07 -12.02
N LEU A 93 8.08 1.84 -11.84
CA LEU A 93 7.54 1.42 -10.54
C LEU A 93 8.62 1.40 -9.45
N MET A 94 9.79 0.86 -9.74
CA MET A 94 10.89 0.78 -8.78
C MET A 94 11.51 2.15 -8.47
N THR A 95 11.66 3.00 -9.49
CA THR A 95 12.32 4.30 -9.37
C THR A 95 11.40 5.38 -8.84
N ASN A 96 10.19 5.51 -9.42
CA ASN A 96 9.26 6.58 -9.08
C ASN A 96 8.54 6.34 -7.74
N CYS A 97 8.36 5.08 -7.33
CA CYS A 97 7.75 4.76 -6.05
C CYS A 97 8.77 4.45 -4.94
N LYS A 98 10.06 4.62 -5.21
CA LYS A 98 11.16 4.31 -4.25
C LYS A 98 11.03 2.92 -3.61
N LEU A 99 10.50 1.95 -4.36
CA LEU A 99 10.31 0.59 -3.84
C LEU A 99 11.65 -0.06 -3.49
N MET A 100 12.72 0.29 -4.24
CA MET A 100 14.07 -0.19 -3.94
C MET A 100 14.53 0.29 -2.56
N ASP A 101 14.29 1.56 -2.24
CA ASP A 101 14.65 2.11 -0.92
C ASP A 101 13.88 1.41 0.21
N LEU A 102 12.61 1.06 -0.02
CA LEU A 102 11.82 0.29 0.92
C LEU A 102 12.35 -1.13 1.10
N VAL A 103 12.79 -1.79 0.02
CA VAL A 103 13.36 -3.14 0.06
C VAL A 103 14.73 -3.14 0.73
N MET A 104 15.60 -2.22 0.35
CA MET A 104 16.97 -2.14 0.89
C MET A 104 17.00 -1.73 2.37
N ASN A 105 16.04 -0.91 2.80
CA ASN A 105 15.96 -0.41 4.18
C ASN A 105 14.95 -1.15 5.05
N TYR A 106 14.38 -2.27 4.59
CA TYR A 106 13.31 -2.94 5.33
C TYR A 106 13.71 -3.33 6.76
N SER A 107 14.98 -3.70 6.99
CA SER A 107 15.51 -4.04 8.32
C SER A 107 15.44 -2.87 9.30
N LYS A 108 15.49 -1.63 8.81
CA LYS A 108 15.35 -0.41 9.60
C LYS A 108 13.97 -0.32 10.25
N TYR A 109 12.93 -0.80 9.56
CA TYR A 109 11.54 -0.77 10.02
C TYR A 109 11.17 -1.90 10.99
N LEU A 110 12.09 -2.85 11.23
CA LEU A 110 11.91 -3.93 12.20
C LEU A 110 12.57 -3.63 13.55
N LYS A 111 13.32 -2.54 13.66
CA LYS A 111 14.01 -2.17 14.90
C LYS A 111 13.05 -1.56 15.92
N ALA A 112 13.30 -1.82 17.20
CA ALA A 112 12.55 -1.23 18.32
C ALA A 112 12.56 0.32 18.26
N THR A 113 13.68 0.91 17.83
CA THR A 113 13.81 2.36 17.65
C THR A 113 12.82 2.96 16.63
N TYR A 114 12.43 2.19 15.61
CA TYR A 114 11.41 2.64 14.67
C TYR A 114 10.03 2.70 15.32
N PHE A 115 9.67 1.73 16.14
CA PHE A 115 8.41 1.74 16.88
C PHE A 115 8.36 2.88 17.91
N GLN A 116 9.49 3.18 18.55
CA GLN A 116 9.61 4.36 19.42
C GLN A 116 9.39 5.66 18.63
N GLN A 117 9.96 5.77 17.42
CA GLN A 117 9.73 6.92 16.55
C GLN A 117 8.27 7.04 16.12
N VAL A 118 7.61 5.93 15.81
CA VAL A 118 6.15 5.91 15.53
C VAL A 118 5.36 6.44 16.72
N GLY A 119 5.67 5.97 17.92
CA GLY A 119 5.03 6.46 19.15
C GLY A 119 5.27 7.95 19.39
N TYR A 120 6.50 8.41 19.19
CA TYR A 120 6.86 9.82 19.30
C TYR A 120 6.08 10.70 18.30
N ASN A 121 6.02 10.27 17.02
CA ASN A 121 5.29 10.98 15.97
C ASN A 121 3.79 11.09 16.29
N LEU A 122 3.18 10.03 16.84
CA LEU A 122 1.78 10.05 17.26
C LEU A 122 1.50 11.14 18.31
N VAL A 123 2.40 11.29 19.27
CA VAL A 123 2.25 12.31 20.33
C VAL A 123 2.51 13.71 19.77
N GLN A 124 3.60 13.90 19.02
CA GLN A 124 4.00 15.20 18.49
C GLN A 124 3.01 15.78 17.47
N HIS A 125 2.37 14.92 16.69
CA HIS A 125 1.40 15.32 15.66
C HIS A 125 -0.04 15.02 16.04
N SER A 126 -0.34 14.85 17.33
CA SER A 126 -1.69 14.46 17.80
C SER A 126 -2.79 15.40 17.30
N THR A 127 -2.57 16.72 17.33
CA THR A 127 -3.56 17.71 16.85
C THR A 127 -3.81 17.59 15.34
N GLU A 128 -2.74 17.39 14.55
CA GLU A 128 -2.85 17.20 13.10
C GLU A 128 -3.58 15.90 12.76
N ILE A 129 -3.26 14.82 13.49
CA ILE A 129 -3.92 13.53 13.34
C ILE A 129 -5.40 13.63 13.72
N GLU A 130 -5.75 14.36 14.80
CA GLU A 130 -7.12 14.59 15.19
C GLU A 130 -7.91 15.33 14.10
N ALA A 131 -7.33 16.36 13.49
CA ALA A 131 -7.95 17.08 12.37
C ALA A 131 -8.19 16.15 11.18
N LEU A 132 -7.23 15.27 10.84
CA LEU A 132 -7.37 14.27 9.77
C LEU A 132 -8.44 13.21 10.11
N ILE A 133 -8.59 12.82 11.37
CA ILE A 133 -9.68 11.94 11.80
C ILE A 133 -11.04 12.61 11.59
N GLN A 134 -11.16 13.90 11.90
CA GLN A 134 -12.38 14.66 11.61
C GLN A 134 -12.65 14.76 10.10
N GLU A 135 -11.61 14.88 9.28
CA GLU A 135 -11.72 14.82 7.82
C GLU A 135 -12.25 13.46 7.37
N ILE A 136 -11.75 12.35 7.94
CA ILE A 136 -12.24 10.99 7.65
C ILE A 136 -13.74 10.87 7.95
N ILE A 137 -14.22 11.46 9.04
CA ILE A 137 -15.64 11.37 9.43
C ILE A 137 -16.55 12.12 8.45
N LYS A 138 -16.08 13.27 7.94
CA LYS A 138 -16.92 14.22 7.16
C LYS A 138 -16.80 14.06 5.65
N SER A 139 -15.72 13.47 5.15
CA SER A 139 -15.42 13.43 3.72
C SER A 139 -16.11 12.27 2.99
N ASN A 140 -16.13 12.34 1.66
CA ASN A 140 -16.43 11.20 0.78
C ASN A 140 -15.30 10.14 0.86
N ILE A 141 -15.46 9.02 0.17
CA ILE A 141 -14.52 7.89 0.24
C ILE A 141 -13.10 8.29 -0.20
N GLU A 142 -12.95 9.12 -1.21
CA GLU A 142 -11.64 9.59 -1.68
C GLU A 142 -10.94 10.46 -0.61
N GLY A 143 -11.67 11.42 -0.02
CA GLY A 143 -11.16 12.25 1.08
C GLY A 143 -10.75 11.42 2.30
N LYS A 144 -11.53 10.39 2.66
CA LYS A 144 -11.18 9.45 3.73
C LYS A 144 -9.86 8.74 3.46
N LEU A 145 -9.69 8.20 2.27
CA LEU A 145 -8.49 7.47 1.89
C LEU A 145 -7.25 8.37 1.83
N LEU A 146 -7.42 9.61 1.32
CA LEU A 146 -6.38 10.63 1.34
C LEU A 146 -5.92 10.96 2.77
N ALA A 147 -6.86 11.20 3.68
CA ALA A 147 -6.57 11.49 5.08
C ALA A 147 -5.87 10.29 5.76
N VAL A 148 -6.28 9.05 5.47
CA VAL A 148 -5.59 7.84 5.93
C VAL A 148 -4.14 7.81 5.45
N GLY A 149 -3.89 8.12 4.17
CA GLY A 149 -2.53 8.20 3.62
C GLY A 149 -1.67 9.24 4.35
N LYS A 150 -2.21 10.44 4.61
CA LYS A 150 -1.54 11.48 5.39
C LYS A 150 -1.20 11.03 6.81
N ILE A 151 -2.14 10.37 7.50
CA ILE A 151 -1.89 9.82 8.84
C ILE A 151 -0.77 8.78 8.80
N ILE A 152 -0.79 7.84 7.84
CA ILE A 152 0.27 6.85 7.67
C ILE A 152 1.62 7.54 7.49
N LYS A 153 1.70 8.57 6.64
CA LYS A 153 2.92 9.37 6.42
C LYS A 153 3.44 9.98 7.72
N ILE A 154 2.57 10.71 8.45
CA ILE A 154 2.91 11.39 9.71
C ILE A 154 3.43 10.39 10.72
N VAL A 155 2.68 9.31 10.96
CA VAL A 155 2.97 8.33 12.00
C VAL A 155 4.23 7.51 11.67
N THR A 156 4.39 7.10 10.42
CA THR A 156 5.49 6.21 10.03
C THR A 156 6.74 6.94 9.52
N GLY A 157 6.63 8.23 9.20
CA GLY A 157 7.68 8.99 8.50
C GLY A 157 7.95 8.48 7.08
N LEU A 158 7.06 7.63 6.53
CA LEU A 158 7.20 7.10 5.18
C LEU A 158 6.61 8.07 4.17
N THR A 159 7.44 8.51 3.25
CA THR A 159 7.01 9.30 2.10
C THR A 159 7.14 8.48 0.82
N VAL A 160 6.23 8.73 -0.09
CA VAL A 160 6.27 8.21 -1.45
C VAL A 160 6.45 9.39 -2.38
N SER A 161 7.46 9.39 -3.19
CA SER A 161 7.76 10.51 -4.10
C SER A 161 7.78 10.04 -5.54
#